data_a9b4333ba47c6d0e0e00282ec23fb726
#
_entry.id   a9b4333ba47c6d0e0e00282ec23fb726
#
_cell.length_a   1.000
_cell.length_b   1.000
_cell.length_c   1.000
_cell.angle_alpha   90.00
_cell.angle_beta   90.00
_cell.angle_gamma   90.00
#
_symmetry.space_group_name_H-M   'P 1'
#
loop_
_entity.id
_entity.type
_entity.pdbx_description
1 polymer ?
#
loop_
_entity_poly.entity_id
_entity_poly.type
_entity_poly.pdbx_seq_one_letter_code
_entity_poly.pdbx_strand_id
1 'polypeptide(L)'
;MSGDSAAFSGDIPRYYDAGLGPVIFSGYAADIARRAAELQPSRVLETAAGTGIVTRSLRDALPATTQLTCTDLQAPMLEVARRKFRADERVEFRPADATALPFGDAAFDLIVCQFGVMFYPDKDRAYREVRRVLVGGGRYLFSVWDLQRYNGFARITHDAIVKFFPVDPPQFMKIPFSYGFDAIKESLIEAGFSDISATVVELRRELPDLDLFAQGLVYGSPLIDQIGVRGGVDAEEIRGAIVRDLEQEFGNPGIMPIQALVFSATS
;
A
#
# COMPACT_ATOMS: atom_id res chain seq x y z
N MET A 1 -19.35 -10.66 -11.34
CA MET A 1 -18.03 -11.27 -11.04
C MET A 1 -17.69 -10.82 -9.63
N SER A 2 -17.78 -11.76 -8.68
CA SER A 2 -17.46 -11.51 -7.27
C SER A 2 -15.99 -11.12 -7.20
N GLY A 3 -15.72 -9.89 -6.73
CA GLY A 3 -14.37 -9.41 -6.56
C GLY A 3 -13.65 -10.30 -5.54
N ASP A 4 -12.63 -11.02 -5.99
CA ASP A 4 -11.58 -11.51 -5.13
C ASP A 4 -10.93 -10.27 -4.50
N SER A 5 -11.45 -9.85 -3.36
CA SER A 5 -10.76 -8.89 -2.52
C SER A 5 -9.43 -9.53 -2.17
N ALA A 6 -8.34 -8.87 -2.51
CA ALA A 6 -6.98 -9.34 -2.25
C ALA A 6 -6.87 -9.71 -0.75
N ALA A 7 -6.96 -11.01 -0.44
CA ALA A 7 -6.90 -11.48 0.93
C ALA A 7 -5.44 -11.60 1.37
N PHE A 8 -5.01 -10.70 2.26
CA PHE A 8 -3.69 -10.76 2.88
C PHE A 8 -3.77 -11.57 4.18
N SER A 9 -3.87 -12.89 4.05
CA SER A 9 -4.07 -13.83 5.17
C SER A 9 -2.94 -14.87 5.27
N GLY A 10 -3.01 -15.76 6.25
CA GLY A 10 -2.00 -16.80 6.47
C GLY A 10 -0.60 -16.22 6.75
N ASP A 11 0.41 -16.69 6.03
CA ASP A 11 1.81 -16.24 6.15
C ASP A 11 2.13 -14.99 5.30
N ILE A 12 1.20 -14.53 4.44
CA ILE A 12 1.39 -13.38 3.56
C ILE A 12 1.89 -12.15 4.33
N PRO A 13 1.29 -11.74 5.49
CA PRO A 13 1.75 -10.55 6.22
C PRO A 13 3.22 -10.59 6.62
N ARG A 14 3.76 -11.76 6.95
CA ARG A 14 5.16 -11.93 7.35
C ARG A 14 6.11 -11.72 6.16
N TYR A 15 5.82 -12.34 5.02
CA TYR A 15 6.63 -12.18 3.81
C TYR A 15 6.51 -10.75 3.23
N TYR A 16 5.31 -10.17 3.29
CA TYR A 16 5.07 -8.77 2.91
C TYR A 16 5.96 -7.83 3.73
N ASP A 17 5.92 -7.95 5.05
CA ASP A 17 6.65 -7.06 5.96
C ASP A 17 8.17 -7.20 5.81
N ALA A 18 8.68 -8.43 5.74
CA ALA A 18 10.10 -8.70 5.65
C ALA A 18 10.69 -8.41 4.27
N GLY A 19 9.99 -8.82 3.20
CA GLY A 19 10.53 -8.76 1.83
C GLY A 19 10.21 -7.46 1.11
N LEU A 20 8.97 -6.95 1.23
CA LEU A 20 8.53 -5.75 0.51
C LEU A 20 8.72 -4.47 1.32
N GLY A 21 8.45 -4.53 2.62
CA GLY A 21 8.46 -3.37 3.51
C GLY A 21 9.69 -2.48 3.36
N PRO A 22 10.91 -3.02 3.57
CA PRO A 22 12.14 -2.25 3.51
C PRO A 22 12.45 -1.70 2.11
N VAL A 23 12.07 -2.44 1.07
CA VAL A 23 12.47 -2.12 -0.31
C VAL A 23 11.52 -1.12 -0.95
N ILE A 24 10.22 -1.44 -1.03
CA ILE A 24 9.29 -0.63 -1.83
C ILE A 24 8.37 0.27 -1.01
N PHE A 25 8.22 0.07 0.31
CA PHE A 25 7.24 0.84 1.10
C PHE A 25 7.87 1.85 2.05
N SER A 26 8.99 1.55 2.70
CA SER A 26 9.56 2.38 3.77
C SER A 26 9.92 3.79 3.33
N GLY A 27 10.42 3.97 2.09
CA GLY A 27 10.76 5.30 1.58
C GLY A 27 9.54 6.20 1.38
N TYR A 28 8.45 5.64 0.88
CA TYR A 28 7.18 6.37 0.74
C TYR A 28 6.50 6.61 2.09
N ALA A 29 6.64 5.66 3.04
CA ALA A 29 6.15 5.85 4.40
C ALA A 29 6.84 7.04 5.10
N ALA A 30 8.13 7.22 4.89
CA ALA A 30 8.86 8.38 5.39
C ALA A 30 8.40 9.68 4.72
N ASP A 31 8.17 9.69 3.40
CA ASP A 31 7.67 10.88 2.68
C ASP A 31 6.27 11.28 3.14
N ILE A 32 5.34 10.33 3.23
CA ILE A 32 3.95 10.62 3.64
C ILE A 32 3.89 11.06 5.10
N ALA A 33 4.71 10.46 5.99
CA ALA A 33 4.80 10.87 7.40
C ALA A 33 5.39 12.29 7.56
N ARG A 34 6.38 12.67 6.76
CA ARG A 34 6.91 14.03 6.73
C ARG A 34 5.83 15.04 6.31
N ARG A 35 5.07 14.75 5.23
CA ARG A 35 3.95 15.60 4.78
C ARG A 35 2.86 15.70 5.85
N ALA A 36 2.55 14.60 6.52
CA ALA A 36 1.59 14.58 7.61
C ALA A 36 2.05 15.46 8.79
N ALA A 37 3.32 15.43 9.15
CA ALA A 37 3.88 16.23 10.23
C ALA A 37 3.82 17.75 9.95
N GLU A 38 3.98 18.16 8.70
CA GLU A 38 3.85 19.56 8.28
C GLU A 38 2.44 20.14 8.53
N LEU A 39 1.41 19.27 8.53
CA LEU A 39 0.02 19.65 8.78
C LEU A 39 -0.33 19.77 10.28
N GLN A 40 0.52 19.30 11.17
CA GLN A 40 0.36 19.33 12.64
C GLN A 40 -1.00 18.80 13.13
N PRO A 41 -1.45 17.62 12.68
CA PRO A 41 -2.77 17.10 13.02
C PRO A 41 -2.84 16.65 14.48
N SER A 42 -4.04 16.78 15.07
CA SER A 42 -4.32 16.28 16.43
C SER A 42 -4.88 14.85 16.40
N ARG A 43 -5.68 14.52 15.37
CA ARG A 43 -6.37 13.23 15.21
C ARG A 43 -6.16 12.69 13.80
N VAL A 44 -5.43 11.60 13.71
CA VAL A 44 -5.07 10.98 12.44
C VAL A 44 -5.72 9.61 12.33
N LEU A 45 -6.33 9.34 11.19
CA LEU A 45 -6.77 8.01 10.78
C LEU A 45 -5.85 7.50 9.67
N GLU A 46 -5.31 6.31 9.83
CA GLU A 46 -4.69 5.56 8.74
C GLU A 46 -5.64 4.46 8.29
N THR A 47 -5.99 4.45 7.00
CA THR A 47 -6.77 3.37 6.37
C THR A 47 -5.84 2.45 5.59
N ALA A 48 -6.19 1.15 5.53
CA ALA A 48 -5.34 0.12 4.92
C ALA A 48 -3.90 0.13 5.47
N ALA A 49 -3.76 0.16 6.80
CA ALA A 49 -2.48 0.30 7.50
C ALA A 49 -1.54 -0.89 7.28
N GLY A 50 -2.06 -2.03 6.83
CA GLY A 50 -1.29 -3.23 6.56
C GLY A 50 -0.50 -3.68 7.79
N THR A 51 0.77 -3.99 7.59
CA THR A 51 1.69 -4.39 8.67
C THR A 51 2.24 -3.21 9.50
N GLY A 52 1.70 -2.00 9.33
CA GLY A 52 2.03 -0.83 10.16
C GLY A 52 3.35 -0.12 9.80
N ILE A 53 3.78 -0.21 8.55
CA ILE A 53 5.00 0.47 8.08
C ILE A 53 4.80 1.98 8.12
N VAL A 54 3.69 2.47 7.57
CA VAL A 54 3.34 3.90 7.61
C VAL A 54 2.96 4.33 9.01
N THR A 55 2.21 3.49 9.74
CA THR A 55 1.87 3.73 11.14
C THR A 55 3.11 4.04 11.98
N ARG A 56 4.18 3.23 11.81
CA ARG A 56 5.44 3.45 12.53
C ARG A 56 6.06 4.79 12.16
N SER A 57 6.14 5.09 10.85
CA SER A 57 6.69 6.38 10.38
C SER A 57 5.87 7.59 10.86
N LEU A 58 4.53 7.46 10.86
CA LEU A 58 3.64 8.49 11.39
C LEU A 58 3.87 8.71 12.88
N ARG A 59 3.95 7.61 13.67
CA ARG A 59 4.16 7.73 15.11
C ARG A 59 5.49 8.37 15.45
N ASP A 60 6.54 8.10 14.67
CA ASP A 60 7.87 8.68 14.87
C ASP A 60 7.93 10.16 14.48
N ALA A 61 7.16 10.58 13.47
CA ALA A 61 7.17 11.94 12.94
C ALA A 61 6.19 12.90 13.65
N LEU A 62 5.10 12.36 14.21
CA LEU A 62 4.04 13.16 14.84
C LEU A 62 4.30 13.36 16.34
N PRO A 63 3.82 14.48 16.94
CA PRO A 63 3.87 14.68 18.37
C PRO A 63 3.24 13.51 19.15
N ALA A 64 3.78 13.19 20.32
CA ALA A 64 3.24 12.12 21.18
C ALA A 64 1.78 12.38 21.62
N THR A 65 1.33 13.62 21.58
CA THR A 65 -0.05 14.03 21.85
C THR A 65 -1.03 13.74 20.74
N THR A 66 -0.56 13.57 19.50
CA THR A 66 -1.40 13.21 18.36
C THR A 66 -2.03 11.83 18.55
N GLN A 67 -3.34 11.74 18.44
CA GLN A 67 -4.08 10.48 18.45
C GLN A 67 -3.97 9.82 17.07
N LEU A 68 -3.49 8.59 17.02
CA LEU A 68 -3.32 7.83 15.79
C LEU A 68 -4.20 6.58 15.84
N THR A 69 -5.18 6.51 14.96
CA THR A 69 -6.04 5.34 14.77
C THR A 69 -5.68 4.69 13.44
N CYS A 70 -5.41 3.40 13.46
CA CYS A 70 -4.98 2.62 12.30
C CYS A 70 -5.99 1.54 12.01
N THR A 71 -6.47 1.50 10.77
CA THR A 71 -7.46 0.52 10.34
C THR A 71 -6.98 -0.28 9.12
N ASP A 72 -7.36 -1.53 9.09
CA ASP A 72 -7.20 -2.41 7.94
C ASP A 72 -8.37 -3.39 7.88
N LEU A 73 -8.74 -3.83 6.69
CA LEU A 73 -9.77 -4.85 6.52
C LEU A 73 -9.30 -6.21 7.06
N GLN A 74 -8.00 -6.47 6.95
CA GLN A 74 -7.37 -7.74 7.27
C GLN A 74 -6.78 -7.73 8.69
N ALA A 75 -7.47 -8.33 9.64
CA ALA A 75 -7.02 -8.42 11.03
C ALA A 75 -5.60 -9.03 11.20
N PRO A 76 -5.18 -10.06 10.42
CA PRO A 76 -3.82 -10.59 10.50
C PRO A 76 -2.72 -9.57 10.17
N MET A 77 -2.99 -8.61 9.28
CA MET A 77 -2.07 -7.50 9.00
C MET A 77 -1.88 -6.61 10.23
N LEU A 78 -2.98 -6.25 10.90
CA LEU A 78 -2.94 -5.43 12.13
C LEU A 78 -2.27 -6.14 13.30
N GLU A 79 -2.29 -7.47 13.35
CA GLU A 79 -1.56 -8.22 14.38
C GLU A 79 -0.04 -8.06 14.22
N VAL A 80 0.46 -8.07 12.99
CA VAL A 80 1.87 -7.77 12.71
C VAL A 80 2.18 -6.31 13.05
N ALA A 81 1.29 -5.39 12.67
CA ALA A 81 1.45 -3.97 12.96
C ALA A 81 1.58 -3.70 14.47
N ARG A 82 0.68 -4.24 15.29
CA ARG A 82 0.67 -4.04 16.76
C ARG A 82 1.99 -4.39 17.43
N ARG A 83 2.69 -5.41 16.94
CA ARG A 83 3.98 -5.86 17.51
C ARG A 83 5.10 -4.84 17.38
N LYS A 84 4.93 -3.84 16.52
CA LYS A 84 5.90 -2.75 16.29
C LYS A 84 5.77 -1.60 17.28
N PHE A 85 4.75 -1.64 18.16
CA PHE A 85 4.43 -0.54 19.07
C PHE A 85 4.42 -0.98 20.53
N ARG A 86 4.85 -0.08 21.40
CA ARG A 86 4.71 -0.22 22.85
C ARG A 86 3.33 0.29 23.28
N ALA A 87 2.85 -0.15 24.43
CA ALA A 87 1.55 0.22 24.96
C ALA A 87 1.39 1.74 25.25
N ASP A 88 2.50 2.44 25.49
CA ASP A 88 2.54 3.88 25.79
C ASP A 88 2.54 4.78 24.55
N GLU A 89 2.65 4.23 23.34
CA GLU A 89 2.77 5.02 22.10
C GLU A 89 1.44 5.55 21.53
N ARG A 90 0.32 5.31 22.19
CA ARG A 90 -1.02 5.85 21.86
C ARG A 90 -1.44 5.61 20.40
N VAL A 91 -1.28 4.39 19.93
CA VAL A 91 -1.76 3.94 18.63
C VAL A 91 -2.92 2.97 18.84
N GLU A 92 -4.08 3.30 18.28
CA GLU A 92 -5.24 2.41 18.26
C GLU A 92 -5.26 1.60 16.96
N PHE A 93 -5.48 0.28 17.05
CA PHE A 93 -5.63 -0.60 15.90
C PHE A 93 -7.01 -1.21 15.88
N ARG A 94 -7.75 -1.01 14.79
CA ARG A 94 -9.14 -1.44 14.65
C ARG A 94 -9.38 -2.02 13.26
N PRO A 95 -9.88 -3.26 13.13
CA PRO A 95 -10.35 -3.77 11.85
C PRO A 95 -11.50 -2.90 11.31
N ALA A 96 -11.40 -2.45 10.06
CA ALA A 96 -12.46 -1.67 9.42
C ALA A 96 -12.38 -1.75 7.88
N ASP A 97 -13.55 -1.69 7.26
CA ASP A 97 -13.70 -1.51 5.82
C ASP A 97 -13.65 -0.01 5.51
N ALA A 98 -12.75 0.40 4.61
CA ALA A 98 -12.61 1.79 4.20
C ALA A 98 -13.86 2.33 3.46
N THR A 99 -14.70 1.43 2.94
CA THR A 99 -15.99 1.79 2.30
C THR A 99 -17.14 1.96 3.30
N ALA A 100 -16.91 1.68 4.60
CA ALA A 100 -17.89 1.81 5.68
C ALA A 100 -17.18 2.05 7.01
N LEU A 101 -16.55 3.22 7.15
CA LEU A 101 -15.72 3.57 8.30
C LEU A 101 -16.56 3.68 9.59
N PRO A 102 -16.21 2.93 10.66
CA PRO A 102 -16.98 2.88 11.90
C PRO A 102 -16.71 4.08 12.83
N PHE A 103 -16.69 5.28 12.24
CA PHE A 103 -16.44 6.54 12.96
C PHE A 103 -17.55 7.55 12.65
N GLY A 104 -17.79 8.45 13.59
CA GLY A 104 -18.70 9.59 13.38
C GLY A 104 -18.17 10.58 12.34
N ASP A 105 -19.04 11.47 11.88
CA ASP A 105 -18.67 12.56 10.98
C ASP A 105 -17.67 13.50 11.64
N ALA A 106 -16.77 14.10 10.87
CA ALA A 106 -15.79 15.08 11.33
C ALA A 106 -14.95 14.61 12.55
N ALA A 107 -14.56 13.33 12.56
CA ALA A 107 -13.79 12.74 13.66
C ALA A 107 -12.28 12.98 13.53
N PHE A 108 -11.75 13.24 12.35
CA PHE A 108 -10.30 13.30 12.09
C PHE A 108 -9.90 14.56 11.36
N ASP A 109 -8.70 15.05 11.68
CA ASP A 109 -8.10 16.23 11.04
C ASP A 109 -7.31 15.84 9.78
N LEU A 110 -6.76 14.62 9.78
CA LEU A 110 -5.96 14.04 8.70
C LEU A 110 -6.32 12.57 8.51
N ILE A 111 -6.46 12.16 7.27
CA ILE A 111 -6.52 10.74 6.90
C ILE A 111 -5.35 10.41 5.99
N VAL A 112 -4.72 9.26 6.23
CA VAL A 112 -3.58 8.75 5.46
C VAL A 112 -3.92 7.37 4.89
N CYS A 113 -3.52 7.11 3.63
CA CYS A 113 -3.62 5.80 3.01
C CYS A 113 -2.45 5.58 2.05
N GLN A 114 -1.51 4.70 2.38
CA GLN A 114 -0.43 4.36 1.46
C GLN A 114 -0.72 3.06 0.72
N PHE A 115 -0.82 3.12 -0.60
CA PHE A 115 -0.99 1.97 -1.50
C PHE A 115 -2.18 1.05 -1.19
N GLY A 116 -3.20 1.57 -0.46
CA GLY A 116 -4.42 0.83 -0.15
C GLY A 116 -5.56 1.08 -1.13
N VAL A 117 -5.77 2.33 -1.55
CA VAL A 117 -6.92 2.77 -2.38
C VAL A 117 -7.07 1.93 -3.66
N MET A 118 -5.96 1.49 -4.25
CA MET A 118 -5.95 0.71 -5.49
C MET A 118 -6.75 -0.60 -5.38
N PHE A 119 -6.83 -1.16 -4.18
CA PHE A 119 -7.49 -2.43 -3.89
C PHE A 119 -8.93 -2.30 -3.42
N TYR A 120 -9.44 -1.09 -3.19
CA TYR A 120 -10.81 -0.92 -2.74
C TYR A 120 -11.79 -1.34 -3.85
N PRO A 121 -12.79 -2.17 -3.55
CA PRO A 121 -13.77 -2.63 -4.55
C PRO A 121 -14.66 -1.49 -5.05
N ASP A 122 -15.01 -0.55 -4.16
CA ASP A 122 -15.78 0.66 -4.43
C ASP A 122 -14.98 1.88 -3.93
N LYS A 123 -14.16 2.43 -4.82
CA LYS A 123 -13.28 3.56 -4.50
C LYS A 123 -14.06 4.84 -4.23
N ASP A 124 -15.12 5.08 -4.97
CA ASP A 124 -15.95 6.27 -4.84
C ASP A 124 -16.66 6.28 -3.47
N ARG A 125 -17.13 5.14 -3.03
CA ARG A 125 -17.69 4.99 -1.68
C ARG A 125 -16.64 5.22 -0.61
N ALA A 126 -15.43 4.68 -0.78
CA ALA A 126 -14.34 4.92 0.16
C ALA A 126 -13.97 6.41 0.24
N TYR A 127 -13.89 7.11 -0.89
CA TYR A 127 -13.65 8.56 -0.88
C TYR A 127 -14.76 9.35 -0.16
N ARG A 128 -16.03 8.99 -0.36
CA ARG A 128 -17.16 9.61 0.38
C ARG A 128 -17.07 9.35 1.88
N GLU A 129 -16.69 8.15 2.31
CA GLU A 129 -16.47 7.82 3.72
C GLU A 129 -15.29 8.60 4.32
N VAL A 130 -14.16 8.67 3.62
CA VAL A 130 -13.01 9.50 4.02
C VAL A 130 -13.46 10.97 4.16
N ARG A 131 -14.21 11.50 3.18
CA ARG A 131 -14.73 12.88 3.22
C ARG A 131 -15.67 13.10 4.41
N ARG A 132 -16.53 12.14 4.72
CA ARG A 132 -17.50 12.20 5.82
C ARG A 132 -16.81 12.28 7.18
N VAL A 133 -15.79 11.46 7.41
CA VAL A 133 -15.12 11.38 8.71
C VAL A 133 -14.03 12.44 8.90
N LEU A 134 -13.66 13.20 7.86
CA LEU A 134 -12.79 14.38 7.95
C LEU A 134 -13.56 15.61 8.45
N VAL A 135 -12.91 16.40 9.31
CA VAL A 135 -13.41 17.75 9.65
C VAL A 135 -13.40 18.65 8.41
N GLY A 136 -14.23 19.69 8.38
CA GLY A 136 -14.16 20.72 7.33
C GLY A 136 -12.75 21.33 7.27
N GLY A 137 -12.13 21.34 6.11
CA GLY A 137 -10.74 21.75 5.90
C GLY A 137 -9.69 20.71 6.30
N GLY A 138 -10.10 19.51 6.74
CA GLY A 138 -9.21 18.40 6.99
C GLY A 138 -8.53 17.88 5.72
N ARG A 139 -7.44 17.13 5.85
CA ARG A 139 -6.64 16.66 4.73
C ARG A 139 -6.74 15.15 4.53
N TYR A 140 -6.80 14.74 3.26
CA TYR A 140 -6.57 13.37 2.84
C TYR A 140 -5.23 13.27 2.10
N LEU A 141 -4.29 12.49 2.66
CA LEU A 141 -2.99 12.18 2.05
C LEU A 141 -2.98 10.70 1.67
N PHE A 142 -2.76 10.39 0.40
CA PHE A 142 -2.65 8.99 0.01
C PHE A 142 -1.69 8.82 -1.16
N SER A 143 -1.18 7.60 -1.31
CA SER A 143 -0.32 7.24 -2.43
C SER A 143 -0.87 6.07 -3.21
N VAL A 144 -0.60 6.09 -4.51
CA VAL A 144 -0.82 4.99 -5.44
C VAL A 144 0.45 4.77 -6.26
N TRP A 145 0.67 3.56 -6.76
CA TRP A 145 1.74 3.34 -7.72
C TRP A 145 1.46 4.12 -9.00
N ASP A 146 2.50 4.69 -9.58
CA ASP A 146 2.46 5.17 -10.96
C ASP A 146 2.52 3.98 -11.92
N LEU A 147 2.47 4.21 -13.22
CA LEU A 147 2.41 3.18 -14.24
C LEU A 147 3.49 2.10 -14.05
N GLN A 148 3.15 0.86 -14.37
CA GLN A 148 4.03 -0.30 -14.22
C GLN A 148 5.39 -0.11 -14.91
N ARG A 149 5.47 0.64 -16.02
CA ARG A 149 6.72 0.93 -16.71
C ARG A 149 7.74 1.69 -15.89
N TYR A 150 7.30 2.42 -14.85
CA TYR A 150 8.18 3.13 -13.90
C TYR A 150 8.51 2.30 -12.66
N ASN A 151 7.97 1.08 -12.59
CA ASN A 151 8.09 0.19 -11.44
C ASN A 151 8.57 -1.18 -11.92
N GLY A 152 9.88 -1.26 -12.23
CA GLY A 152 10.49 -2.41 -12.88
C GLY A 152 10.26 -3.73 -12.15
N PHE A 153 10.19 -3.73 -10.81
CA PHE A 153 9.90 -4.95 -10.05
C PHE A 153 8.55 -5.57 -10.44
N ALA A 154 7.54 -4.73 -10.67
CA ALA A 154 6.20 -5.20 -11.01
C ALA A 154 6.14 -5.75 -12.43
N ARG A 155 6.82 -5.08 -13.37
CA ARG A 155 6.95 -5.54 -14.75
C ARG A 155 7.69 -6.88 -14.79
N ILE A 156 8.85 -6.96 -14.18
CA ILE A 156 9.68 -8.18 -14.15
C ILE A 156 8.89 -9.35 -13.54
N THR A 157 8.23 -9.12 -12.40
CA THR A 157 7.41 -10.15 -11.75
C THR A 157 6.28 -10.62 -12.67
N HIS A 158 5.57 -9.69 -13.33
CA HIS A 158 4.50 -10.03 -14.25
C HIS A 158 5.04 -10.82 -15.47
N ASP A 159 6.13 -10.36 -16.07
CA ASP A 159 6.72 -10.98 -17.25
C ASP A 159 7.25 -12.39 -16.93
N ALA A 160 7.84 -12.59 -15.74
CA ALA A 160 8.23 -13.91 -15.26
C ALA A 160 7.01 -14.84 -15.12
N ILE A 161 5.92 -14.38 -14.52
CA ILE A 161 4.68 -15.14 -14.35
C ILE A 161 4.08 -15.56 -15.69
N VAL A 162 4.06 -14.68 -16.68
CA VAL A 162 3.53 -14.98 -18.02
C VAL A 162 4.30 -16.12 -18.71
N LYS A 163 5.61 -16.26 -18.44
CA LYS A 163 6.40 -17.38 -18.98
C LYS A 163 5.90 -18.74 -18.47
N PHE A 164 5.41 -18.80 -17.22
CA PHE A 164 4.89 -20.03 -16.60
C PHE A 164 3.39 -20.25 -16.88
N PHE A 165 2.62 -19.18 -17.07
CA PHE A 165 1.18 -19.21 -17.32
C PHE A 165 0.83 -18.43 -18.60
N PRO A 166 1.19 -18.94 -19.80
CA PRO A 166 1.05 -18.17 -21.04
C PRO A 166 -0.41 -17.95 -21.50
N VAL A 167 -1.35 -18.79 -21.05
CA VAL A 167 -2.77 -18.71 -21.45
C VAL A 167 -3.59 -17.89 -20.47
N ASP A 168 -3.39 -18.11 -19.15
CA ASP A 168 -4.16 -17.44 -18.07
C ASP A 168 -3.21 -17.02 -16.96
N PRO A 169 -2.39 -15.96 -17.15
CA PRO A 169 -1.47 -15.51 -16.12
C PRO A 169 -2.19 -14.88 -14.94
N PRO A 170 -1.69 -15.09 -13.69
CA PRO A 170 -2.08 -14.31 -12.54
C PRO A 170 -2.06 -12.80 -12.80
N GLN A 171 -3.13 -12.09 -12.41
CA GLN A 171 -3.30 -10.67 -12.73
C GLN A 171 -2.95 -9.73 -11.58
N PHE A 172 -2.61 -10.26 -10.40
CA PHE A 172 -2.39 -9.44 -9.21
C PHE A 172 -1.40 -8.29 -9.46
N MET A 173 -0.30 -8.54 -10.20
CA MET A 173 0.72 -7.53 -10.48
C MET A 173 0.28 -6.42 -11.45
N LYS A 174 -0.93 -6.47 -12.00
CA LYS A 174 -1.52 -5.39 -12.82
C LYS A 174 -2.45 -4.48 -12.01
N ILE A 175 -3.13 -5.03 -11.00
CA ILE A 175 -4.16 -4.32 -10.24
C ILE A 175 -3.62 -3.02 -9.64
N PRO A 176 -2.48 -3.00 -8.92
CA PRO A 176 -1.97 -1.79 -8.27
C PRO A 176 -1.58 -0.67 -9.25
N PHE A 177 -1.37 -0.99 -10.52
CA PHE A 177 -0.88 -0.06 -11.54
C PHE A 177 -1.95 0.35 -12.56
N SER A 178 -3.21 0.00 -12.32
CA SER A 178 -4.34 0.25 -13.24
C SER A 178 -5.17 1.48 -12.91
N TYR A 179 -4.88 2.18 -11.79
CA TYR A 179 -5.69 3.29 -11.31
C TYR A 179 -4.98 4.63 -11.54
N GLY A 180 -5.30 5.29 -12.66
CA GLY A 180 -4.60 6.47 -13.15
C GLY A 180 -5.08 7.79 -12.54
N PHE A 181 -4.28 8.85 -12.73
CA PHE A 181 -4.47 10.17 -12.16
C PHE A 181 -5.84 10.78 -12.44
N ASP A 182 -6.31 10.76 -13.69
CA ASP A 182 -7.58 11.43 -14.06
C ASP A 182 -8.78 10.80 -13.36
N ALA A 183 -8.84 9.45 -13.31
CA ALA A 183 -9.91 8.75 -12.62
C ALA A 183 -9.91 9.05 -11.11
N ILE A 184 -8.73 9.12 -10.47
CA ILE A 184 -8.59 9.48 -9.06
C ILE A 184 -9.11 10.90 -8.82
N LYS A 185 -8.70 11.85 -9.65
CA LYS A 185 -9.07 13.26 -9.54
C LYS A 185 -10.59 13.44 -9.68
N GLU A 186 -11.20 12.79 -10.67
CA GLU A 186 -12.65 12.86 -10.88
C GLU A 186 -13.41 12.30 -9.69
N SER A 187 -13.03 11.10 -9.21
CA SER A 187 -13.65 10.49 -8.02
C SER A 187 -13.53 11.36 -6.77
N LEU A 188 -12.39 12.04 -6.57
CA LEU A 188 -12.20 12.96 -5.44
C LEU A 188 -13.12 14.19 -5.55
N ILE A 189 -13.24 14.78 -6.75
CA ILE A 189 -14.15 15.91 -7.00
C ILE A 189 -15.60 15.50 -6.73
N GLU A 190 -16.03 14.34 -7.22
CA GLU A 190 -17.39 13.82 -7.00
C GLU A 190 -17.66 13.50 -5.53
N ALA A 191 -16.64 13.10 -4.77
CA ALA A 191 -16.75 12.92 -3.32
C ALA A 191 -16.79 14.24 -2.53
N GLY A 192 -16.59 15.41 -3.18
CA GLY A 192 -16.65 16.73 -2.57
C GLY A 192 -15.31 17.23 -2.00
N PHE A 193 -14.18 16.70 -2.46
CA PHE A 193 -12.86 17.24 -2.15
C PHE A 193 -12.49 18.44 -3.02
N SER A 194 -11.67 19.33 -2.46
CA SER A 194 -11.09 20.50 -3.11
C SER A 194 -9.58 20.54 -2.96
N ASP A 195 -8.90 21.53 -3.53
CA ASP A 195 -7.44 21.70 -3.48
C ASP A 195 -6.68 20.39 -3.76
N ILE A 196 -7.13 19.68 -4.79
CA ILE A 196 -6.56 18.38 -5.14
C ILE A 196 -5.20 18.60 -5.82
N SER A 197 -4.16 18.03 -5.25
CA SER A 197 -2.82 18.04 -5.83
C SER A 197 -2.25 16.61 -5.88
N ALA A 198 -1.39 16.36 -6.85
CA ALA A 198 -0.63 15.13 -6.94
C ALA A 198 0.84 15.44 -7.20
N THR A 199 1.71 14.73 -6.51
CA THR A 199 3.16 14.84 -6.65
C THR A 199 3.71 13.51 -7.12
N VAL A 200 4.50 13.52 -8.19
CA VAL A 200 5.30 12.35 -8.58
C VAL A 200 6.48 12.24 -7.63
N VAL A 201 6.61 11.08 -7.00
CA VAL A 201 7.72 10.78 -6.09
C VAL A 201 8.53 9.61 -6.64
N GLU A 202 9.71 9.92 -7.13
CA GLU A 202 10.69 8.94 -7.59
C GLU A 202 11.65 8.59 -6.45
N LEU A 203 11.87 7.31 -6.24
CA LEU A 203 12.86 6.79 -5.29
C LEU A 203 13.81 5.82 -5.99
N ARG A 204 15.06 5.80 -5.54
CA ARG A 204 16.04 4.79 -5.90
C ARG A 204 16.26 3.90 -4.68
N ARG A 205 15.93 2.62 -4.81
CA ARG A 205 15.96 1.69 -3.68
C ARG A 205 17.06 0.66 -3.87
N GLU A 206 17.85 0.47 -2.83
CA GLU A 206 18.81 -0.63 -2.77
C GLU A 206 18.09 -1.97 -2.69
N LEU A 207 18.63 -2.96 -3.36
CA LEU A 207 18.20 -4.35 -3.33
C LEU A 207 19.31 -5.17 -2.62
N PRO A 208 19.35 -5.15 -1.29
CA PRO A 208 20.43 -5.81 -0.54
C PRO A 208 20.31 -7.33 -0.56
N ASP A 209 19.09 -7.85 -0.74
CA ASP A 209 18.78 -9.27 -0.76
C ASP A 209 17.66 -9.53 -1.79
N LEU A 210 18.07 -9.98 -2.99
CA LEU A 210 17.15 -10.28 -4.08
C LEU A 210 16.25 -11.49 -3.78
N ASP A 211 16.76 -12.49 -3.06
CA ASP A 211 15.97 -13.66 -2.67
C ASP A 211 14.84 -13.29 -1.72
N LEU A 212 15.14 -12.52 -0.67
CA LEU A 212 14.13 -12.03 0.28
C LEU A 212 13.12 -11.13 -0.41
N PHE A 213 13.56 -10.25 -1.31
CA PHE A 213 12.66 -9.38 -2.06
C PHE A 213 11.74 -10.18 -2.99
N ALA A 214 12.27 -11.13 -3.77
CA ALA A 214 11.48 -12.01 -4.64
C ALA A 214 10.52 -12.90 -3.82
N GLN A 215 10.94 -13.36 -2.63
CA GLN A 215 10.05 -14.06 -1.69
C GLN A 215 8.88 -13.16 -1.27
N GLY A 216 9.14 -11.89 -0.98
CA GLY A 216 8.10 -10.88 -0.70
C GLY A 216 7.15 -10.68 -1.88
N LEU A 217 7.65 -10.63 -3.12
CA LEU A 217 6.83 -10.47 -4.32
C LEU A 217 5.89 -11.66 -4.55
N VAL A 218 6.35 -12.89 -4.34
CA VAL A 218 5.57 -14.12 -4.57
C VAL A 218 4.68 -14.44 -3.37
N TYR A 219 5.27 -14.58 -2.18
CA TYR A 219 4.58 -15.08 -0.97
C TYR A 219 4.01 -13.97 -0.08
N GLY A 220 4.44 -12.71 -0.27
CA GLY A 220 3.97 -11.54 0.46
C GLY A 220 2.75 -10.86 -0.17
N SER A 221 2.11 -11.50 -1.13
CA SER A 221 0.97 -10.93 -1.84
C SER A 221 -0.03 -12.02 -2.25
N PRO A 222 -1.28 -11.68 -2.59
CA PRO A 222 -2.29 -12.62 -3.12
C PRO A 222 -1.88 -13.34 -4.40
N LEU A 223 -0.74 -13.01 -4.97
CA LEU A 223 -0.16 -13.72 -6.10
C LEU A 223 0.03 -15.21 -5.81
N ILE A 224 0.46 -15.58 -4.59
CA ILE A 224 0.66 -16.98 -4.20
C ILE A 224 -0.63 -17.78 -4.31
N ASP A 225 -1.77 -17.20 -3.90
CA ASP A 225 -3.08 -17.86 -4.01
C ASP A 225 -3.48 -18.02 -5.48
N GLN A 226 -3.23 -17.00 -6.32
CA GLN A 226 -3.51 -17.07 -7.75
C GLN A 226 -2.64 -18.12 -8.47
N ILE A 227 -1.39 -18.31 -8.05
CA ILE A 227 -0.51 -19.38 -8.53
C ILE A 227 -1.07 -20.75 -8.06
N GLY A 228 -1.41 -20.88 -6.79
CA GLY A 228 -1.93 -22.11 -6.21
C GLY A 228 -3.22 -22.61 -6.87
N VAL A 229 -4.16 -21.70 -7.17
CA VAL A 229 -5.43 -22.03 -7.87
C VAL A 229 -5.19 -22.59 -9.27
N ARG A 230 -4.18 -22.09 -9.99
CA ARG A 230 -3.85 -22.55 -11.35
C ARG A 230 -3.10 -23.89 -11.33
N GLY A 231 -2.26 -24.10 -10.33
CA GLY A 231 -1.46 -25.33 -10.18
C GLY A 231 -0.45 -25.53 -11.30
N GLY A 232 0.18 -26.69 -11.30
CA GLY A 232 1.07 -27.13 -12.39
C GLY A 232 2.47 -26.50 -12.40
N VAL A 233 2.72 -25.49 -11.57
CA VAL A 233 4.03 -24.81 -11.46
C VAL A 233 4.37 -24.62 -9.99
N ASP A 234 5.64 -24.88 -9.63
CA ASP A 234 6.14 -24.59 -8.29
C ASP A 234 6.39 -23.08 -8.13
N ALA A 235 5.85 -22.48 -7.08
CA ALA A 235 6.06 -21.07 -6.76
C ALA A 235 7.56 -20.73 -6.57
N GLU A 236 8.39 -21.70 -6.13
CA GLU A 236 9.83 -21.53 -6.01
C GLU A 236 10.52 -21.41 -7.38
N GLU A 237 10.04 -22.09 -8.41
CA GLU A 237 10.55 -21.92 -9.78
C GLU A 237 10.27 -20.49 -10.28
N ILE A 238 9.08 -19.97 -10.02
CA ILE A 238 8.69 -18.59 -10.36
C ILE A 238 9.57 -17.61 -9.57
N ARG A 239 9.74 -17.81 -8.26
CA ARG A 239 10.61 -16.97 -7.41
C ARG A 239 12.02 -16.93 -7.95
N GLY A 240 12.61 -18.10 -8.27
CA GLY A 240 13.95 -18.19 -8.83
C GLY A 240 14.09 -17.48 -10.20
N ALA A 241 13.05 -17.50 -11.04
CA ALA A 241 13.03 -16.74 -12.30
C ALA A 241 13.00 -15.22 -12.03
N ILE A 242 12.20 -14.77 -11.08
CA ILE A 242 12.13 -13.35 -10.68
C ILE A 242 13.49 -12.87 -10.17
N VAL A 243 14.19 -13.66 -9.32
CA VAL A 243 15.54 -13.31 -8.83
C VAL A 243 16.50 -13.10 -9.99
N ARG A 244 16.55 -14.03 -10.95
CA ARG A 244 17.44 -13.91 -12.12
C ARG A 244 17.12 -12.68 -12.98
N ASP A 245 15.83 -12.42 -13.23
CA ASP A 245 15.41 -11.30 -14.05
C ASP A 245 15.66 -9.94 -13.33
N LEU A 246 15.52 -9.88 -12.00
CA LEU A 246 15.87 -8.71 -11.16
C LEU A 246 17.38 -8.46 -11.16
N GLU A 247 18.19 -9.51 -10.98
CA GLU A 247 19.64 -9.41 -11.00
C GLU A 247 20.16 -8.96 -12.37
N GLN A 248 19.58 -9.47 -13.44
CA GLN A 248 19.92 -9.06 -14.81
C GLN A 248 19.61 -7.59 -15.07
N GLU A 249 18.48 -7.07 -14.57
CA GLU A 249 18.04 -5.69 -14.82
C GLU A 249 18.75 -4.67 -13.92
N PHE A 250 18.92 -4.99 -12.63
CA PHE A 250 19.37 -4.04 -11.61
C PHE A 250 20.73 -4.34 -11.00
N GLY A 251 21.27 -5.54 -11.19
CA GLY A 251 22.51 -6.00 -10.57
C GLY A 251 22.32 -6.63 -9.18
N ASN A 252 23.42 -7.11 -8.60
CA ASN A 252 23.45 -7.71 -7.25
C ASN A 252 24.77 -7.34 -6.54
N PRO A 253 24.80 -6.40 -5.57
CA PRO A 253 23.64 -5.59 -5.12
C PRO A 253 23.16 -4.62 -6.20
N GLY A 254 21.83 -4.39 -6.23
CA GLY A 254 21.18 -3.59 -7.24
C GLY A 254 20.62 -2.28 -6.71
N ILE A 255 20.37 -1.34 -7.63
CA ILE A 255 19.62 -0.11 -7.34
C ILE A 255 18.43 -0.04 -8.29
N MET A 256 17.23 -0.09 -7.73
CA MET A 256 15.97 -0.11 -8.47
C MET A 256 15.26 1.24 -8.37
N PRO A 257 14.93 1.89 -9.51
CA PRO A 257 14.03 3.03 -9.51
C PRO A 257 12.59 2.56 -9.32
N ILE A 258 11.84 3.30 -8.51
CA ILE A 258 10.41 3.11 -8.30
C ILE A 258 9.70 4.46 -8.26
N GLN A 259 8.43 4.50 -8.65
CA GLN A 259 7.69 5.75 -8.76
C GLN A 259 6.25 5.59 -8.27
N ALA A 260 5.82 6.58 -7.49
CA ALA A 260 4.45 6.66 -6.99
C ALA A 260 3.89 8.08 -7.18
N LEU A 261 2.57 8.18 -7.16
CA LEU A 261 1.83 9.42 -7.08
C LEU A 261 1.35 9.62 -5.64
N VAL A 262 1.69 10.75 -5.03
CA VAL A 262 1.21 11.14 -3.71
C VAL A 262 0.19 12.25 -3.88
N PHE A 263 -1.04 11.97 -3.48
CA PHE A 263 -2.17 12.88 -3.54
C PHE A 263 -2.38 13.59 -2.20
N SER A 264 -2.79 14.86 -2.29
CA SER A 264 -3.32 15.64 -1.17
C SER A 264 -4.62 16.30 -1.62
N ALA A 265 -5.69 16.17 -0.81
CA ALA A 265 -6.97 16.77 -1.08
C ALA A 265 -7.57 17.35 0.22
N THR A 266 -8.29 18.46 0.10
CA THR A 266 -8.96 19.15 1.23
C THR A 266 -10.44 18.75 1.29
N SER A 267 -10.93 18.41 2.49
CA SER A 267 -12.34 18.07 2.71
C SER A 267 -13.26 19.29 2.71
#